data_3538ccc2b1c509163cc2878f81c51858
#
_entry.id   3538ccc2b1c509163cc2878f81c51858
#
_cell.length_a   1.000
_cell.length_b   1.000
_cell.length_c   1.000
_cell.angle_alpha   90.00
_cell.angle_beta   90.00
_cell.angle_gamma   90.00
#
_symmetry.space_group_name_H-M   'P 1'
#
loop_
_entity.id
_entity.type
_entity.pdbx_description
1 polymer ?
#
loop_
_entity_poly.entity_id
_entity_poly.type
_entity_poly.pdbx_seq_one_letter_code
_entity_poly.pdbx_strand_id
1 'polypeptide(L)'
;MPLCGLLLLPWALLAAEPVVEVEEDVYAYVPPSNGAGPMWCSGSACIVRAGGTVFVSGTETLDEVPPLNNVRWTLWARGDNGWRLLHRDDEGLTREPSPLASLGDGRLLLSANPTLNPPGTPGGGPAEPQVLRFDVRHPRGSPESMPPVWIGETAFTEHSYRSFASDAARHEAFLLQNVGYEHAEWSFLEDRGEWTHQGRLVWPVVGAHDAPYSLRLCYPNVAVRDRSVYFCGVSDIIEPNPEWRAFKQDLTGQDWDYDFRRLFYAWCPDVATGEFTPWVEVASRDDTCGWISPGDLWVAEDGRVHLLWTERAIDERLRERFFPEAKQRYSLEHAVVDGTQVVERRTLVEGGDGLGGVVPGLARFHGTPSGELYVLCYIGGTRPDGGAQSENWLLRLSRDGAVSERWVVPFDHPFSSFFAAGPRNGSEPSDVLDILGESPDLPN
;
A
#
# COMPACT_ATOMS: atom_id res chain seq x y z
N MET A 1 -28.70 47.52 -38.98
CA MET A 1 -28.42 46.11 -38.85
C MET A 1 -27.88 45.86 -37.45
N PRO A 2 -28.60 45.20 -36.53
CA PRO A 2 -28.06 44.85 -35.22
C PRO A 2 -27.30 43.51 -35.29
N LEU A 3 -26.05 43.48 -34.85
CA LEU A 3 -25.28 42.25 -34.61
C LEU A 3 -25.82 41.54 -33.37
N CYS A 4 -26.39 40.35 -33.60
CA CYS A 4 -26.72 39.41 -32.51
C CYS A 4 -25.44 38.70 -32.08
N GLY A 5 -24.88 39.05 -30.93
CA GLY A 5 -23.81 38.29 -30.31
C GLY A 5 -24.34 37.01 -29.67
N LEU A 6 -23.94 35.85 -30.18
CA LEU A 6 -24.20 34.54 -29.57
C LEU A 6 -23.28 34.38 -28.34
N LEU A 7 -23.84 34.50 -27.14
CA LEU A 7 -23.18 34.11 -25.92
C LEU A 7 -23.16 32.57 -25.86
N LEU A 8 -22.03 31.96 -26.17
CA LEU A 8 -21.75 30.56 -25.86
C LEU A 8 -21.49 30.50 -24.35
N LEU A 9 -22.47 30.08 -23.58
CA LEU A 9 -22.27 29.62 -22.18
C LEU A 9 -21.43 28.36 -22.27
N PRO A 10 -20.32 28.27 -21.50
CA PRO A 10 -19.60 27.01 -21.38
C PRO A 10 -20.54 26.02 -20.66
N TRP A 11 -20.84 24.92 -21.28
CA TRP A 11 -21.42 23.77 -20.62
C TRP A 11 -20.36 23.30 -19.63
N ALA A 12 -20.59 23.54 -18.35
CA ALA A 12 -19.88 22.82 -17.30
C ALA A 12 -20.31 21.36 -17.46
N LEU A 13 -19.38 20.54 -17.95
CA LEU A 13 -19.51 19.09 -17.82
C LEU A 13 -19.61 18.82 -16.33
N LEU A 14 -20.80 18.52 -15.83
CA LEU A 14 -20.96 17.95 -14.51
C LEU A 14 -20.17 16.63 -14.51
N ALA A 15 -19.19 16.50 -13.64
CA ALA A 15 -18.51 15.23 -13.47
C ALA A 15 -19.56 14.17 -13.13
N ALA A 16 -19.49 13.02 -13.81
CA ALA A 16 -20.42 11.94 -13.56
C ALA A 16 -20.22 11.41 -12.13
N GLU A 17 -21.32 11.14 -11.42
CA GLU A 17 -21.24 10.47 -10.12
C GLU A 17 -20.66 9.06 -10.30
N PRO A 18 -19.89 8.56 -9.31
CA PRO A 18 -19.36 7.21 -9.36
C PRO A 18 -20.49 6.17 -9.35
N VAL A 19 -20.34 5.15 -10.20
CA VAL A 19 -21.27 4.04 -10.31
C VAL A 19 -20.54 2.76 -9.93
N VAL A 20 -21.11 1.96 -9.04
CA VAL A 20 -20.60 0.61 -8.77
C VAL A 20 -21.11 -0.29 -9.89
N GLU A 21 -20.19 -0.70 -10.79
CA GLU A 21 -20.54 -1.60 -11.90
C GLU A 21 -20.75 -3.03 -11.41
N VAL A 22 -19.90 -3.46 -10.47
CA VAL A 22 -19.92 -4.82 -9.90
C VAL A 22 -19.38 -4.79 -8.49
N GLU A 23 -20.07 -5.48 -7.58
CA GLU A 23 -19.62 -5.85 -6.25
C GLU A 23 -19.84 -7.35 -6.08
N GLU A 24 -18.77 -8.12 -5.88
CA GLU A 24 -18.83 -9.59 -5.87
C GLU A 24 -17.71 -10.21 -5.02
N ASP A 25 -17.95 -11.41 -4.49
CA ASP A 25 -16.95 -12.17 -3.77
C ASP A 25 -15.94 -12.78 -4.74
N VAL A 26 -14.64 -12.63 -4.44
CA VAL A 26 -13.56 -13.28 -5.20
C VAL A 26 -13.26 -14.68 -4.65
N TYR A 27 -13.03 -14.76 -3.34
CA TYR A 27 -12.77 -15.99 -2.59
C TYR A 27 -13.10 -15.79 -1.12
N ALA A 28 -13.31 -16.90 -0.42
CA ALA A 28 -13.39 -16.92 1.05
C ALA A 28 -12.11 -17.50 1.62
N TYR A 29 -11.70 -17.07 2.81
CA TYR A 29 -10.56 -17.61 3.51
C TYR A 29 -10.85 -17.81 5.00
N VAL A 30 -10.09 -18.73 5.61
CA VAL A 30 -10.09 -18.91 7.06
C VAL A 30 -8.94 -18.09 7.62
N PRO A 31 -9.13 -17.23 8.65
CA PRO A 31 -8.05 -16.47 9.26
C PRO A 31 -6.89 -17.38 9.71
N PRO A 32 -5.66 -17.16 9.24
CA PRO A 32 -4.54 -18.09 9.47
C PRO A 32 -3.97 -18.01 10.88
N SER A 33 -4.38 -17.04 11.70
CA SER A 33 -3.83 -16.79 13.05
C SER A 33 -2.30 -16.67 13.09
N ASN A 34 -1.71 -16.15 12.01
CA ASN A 34 -0.26 -16.02 11.80
C ASN A 34 0.24 -14.57 11.87
N GLY A 35 -0.62 -13.64 12.27
CA GLY A 35 -0.32 -12.21 12.35
C GLY A 35 -0.32 -11.49 11.00
N ALA A 36 -0.66 -12.18 9.91
CA ALA A 36 -0.87 -11.59 8.60
C ALA A 36 -2.21 -12.07 8.02
N GLY A 37 -2.97 -11.20 7.40
CA GLY A 37 -4.18 -11.52 6.66
C GLY A 37 -3.99 -11.24 5.18
N PRO A 38 -5.03 -11.42 4.34
CA PRO A 38 -4.98 -11.12 2.90
C PRO A 38 -4.59 -9.68 2.59
N MET A 39 -4.84 -8.75 3.51
CA MET A 39 -4.57 -7.32 3.34
C MET A 39 -3.25 -6.87 3.99
N TRP A 40 -2.46 -7.79 4.51
CA TRP A 40 -1.15 -7.48 5.11
C TRP A 40 -0.20 -6.85 4.08
N CYS A 41 0.71 -5.96 4.54
CA CYS A 41 1.62 -5.21 3.66
C CYS A 41 0.89 -4.42 2.56
N SER A 42 -0.08 -3.64 2.97
CA SER A 42 -1.02 -2.90 2.11
C SER A 42 -0.36 -1.98 1.05
N GLY A 43 0.95 -1.72 1.14
CA GLY A 43 1.72 -0.98 0.13
C GLY A 43 1.93 -1.71 -1.20
N SER A 44 1.67 -3.04 -1.26
CA SER A 44 1.82 -3.86 -2.47
C SER A 44 0.48 -4.47 -2.86
N ALA A 45 0.03 -4.24 -4.08
CA ALA A 45 -1.30 -4.65 -4.51
C ALA A 45 -1.38 -6.15 -4.86
N CYS A 46 -2.46 -6.80 -4.39
CA CYS A 46 -2.84 -8.17 -4.78
C CYS A 46 -3.90 -8.19 -5.89
N ILE A 47 -4.12 -7.08 -6.56
CA ILE A 47 -5.02 -6.92 -7.70
C ILE A 47 -4.34 -6.15 -8.81
N VAL A 48 -4.54 -6.57 -10.07
CA VAL A 48 -4.00 -5.88 -11.25
C VAL A 48 -4.92 -6.09 -12.44
N ARG A 49 -5.07 -5.04 -13.26
CA ARG A 49 -5.69 -5.16 -14.58
C ARG A 49 -4.60 -5.33 -15.64
N ALA A 50 -4.62 -6.45 -16.36
CA ALA A 50 -3.64 -6.76 -17.40
C ALA A 50 -4.33 -7.34 -18.63
N GLY A 51 -4.07 -6.80 -19.81
CA GLY A 51 -4.68 -7.24 -21.07
C GLY A 51 -6.22 -7.22 -21.05
N GLY A 52 -6.81 -6.24 -20.36
CA GLY A 52 -8.26 -6.10 -20.21
C GLY A 52 -8.91 -7.02 -19.16
N THR A 53 -8.15 -7.92 -18.53
CA THR A 53 -8.63 -8.85 -17.50
C THR A 53 -8.13 -8.43 -16.12
N VAL A 54 -9.00 -8.54 -15.11
CA VAL A 54 -8.62 -8.31 -13.72
C VAL A 54 -8.13 -9.63 -13.12
N PHE A 55 -6.92 -9.59 -12.54
CA PHE A 55 -6.31 -10.69 -11.82
C PHE A 55 -6.19 -10.34 -10.33
N VAL A 56 -6.39 -11.35 -9.50
CA VAL A 56 -6.26 -11.25 -8.03
C VAL A 56 -5.37 -12.39 -7.54
N SER A 57 -4.42 -12.06 -6.67
CA SER A 57 -3.78 -13.06 -5.83
C SER A 57 -4.50 -13.13 -4.49
N GLY A 58 -4.94 -14.33 -4.13
CA GLY A 58 -5.56 -14.61 -2.85
C GLY A 58 -4.66 -15.42 -1.94
N THR A 59 -5.12 -15.62 -0.71
CA THR A 59 -4.50 -16.49 0.29
C THR A 59 -5.46 -17.64 0.65
N GLU A 60 -4.92 -18.84 0.83
CA GLU A 60 -5.66 -19.99 1.34
C GLU A 60 -4.93 -20.52 2.58
N THR A 61 -5.64 -20.61 3.69
CA THR A 61 -5.11 -21.16 4.94
C THR A 61 -5.03 -22.67 4.89
N LEU A 62 -3.92 -23.22 5.37
CA LEU A 62 -3.66 -24.65 5.45
C LEU A 62 -3.90 -25.12 6.89
N ASP A 63 -5.06 -25.71 7.15
CA ASP A 63 -5.51 -26.09 8.50
C ASP A 63 -4.56 -27.09 9.20
N GLU A 64 -3.88 -27.94 8.41
CA GLU A 64 -2.95 -28.95 8.93
C GLU A 64 -1.55 -28.42 9.21
N VAL A 65 -1.27 -27.15 8.85
CA VAL A 65 0.04 -26.52 9.00
C VAL A 65 0.01 -25.54 10.18
N PRO A 66 0.92 -25.67 11.16
CA PRO A 66 0.98 -24.71 12.26
C PRO A 66 1.44 -23.33 11.78
N PRO A 67 0.97 -22.24 12.42
CA PRO A 67 1.50 -20.91 12.15
C PRO A 67 3.01 -20.84 12.45
N LEU A 68 3.80 -19.94 11.79
CA LEU A 68 3.36 -18.77 11.00
C LEU A 68 3.21 -19.01 9.50
N ASN A 69 3.86 -20.01 8.91
CA ASN A 69 3.93 -20.23 7.46
C ASN A 69 2.84 -21.22 7.01
N ASN A 70 1.60 -20.88 7.29
CA ASN A 70 0.44 -21.76 7.12
C ASN A 70 -0.55 -21.27 6.06
N VAL A 71 -0.07 -20.49 5.09
CA VAL A 71 -0.89 -20.12 3.92
C VAL A 71 -0.19 -20.48 2.62
N ARG A 72 -0.97 -20.54 1.56
CA ARG A 72 -0.48 -20.61 0.18
C ARG A 72 -1.17 -19.54 -0.67
N TRP A 73 -0.47 -19.10 -1.69
CA TRP A 73 -1.05 -18.17 -2.65
C TRP A 73 -1.98 -18.88 -3.63
N THR A 74 -2.97 -18.13 -4.12
CA THR A 74 -3.86 -18.50 -5.20
C THR A 74 -3.89 -17.40 -6.24
N LEU A 75 -4.12 -17.73 -7.51
CA LEU A 75 -4.29 -16.75 -8.59
C LEU A 75 -5.66 -16.93 -9.22
N TRP A 76 -6.41 -15.84 -9.28
CA TRP A 76 -7.75 -15.75 -9.82
C TRP A 76 -7.79 -14.78 -11.00
N ALA A 77 -8.71 -15.02 -11.93
CA ALA A 77 -9.03 -14.08 -13.00
C ALA A 77 -10.53 -13.89 -13.12
N ARG A 78 -10.95 -12.66 -13.36
CA ARG A 78 -12.34 -12.34 -13.66
C ARG A 78 -12.62 -12.55 -15.14
N GLY A 79 -13.62 -13.39 -15.45
CA GLY A 79 -14.15 -13.61 -16.79
C GLY A 79 -15.60 -13.17 -16.88
N ASP A 80 -16.25 -13.45 -18.01
CA ASP A 80 -17.66 -13.08 -18.27
C ASP A 80 -18.65 -13.69 -17.27
N ASN A 81 -18.29 -14.82 -16.65
CA ASN A 81 -19.13 -15.55 -15.68
C ASN A 81 -18.61 -15.41 -14.24
N GLY A 82 -17.93 -14.32 -13.90
CA GLY A 82 -17.34 -14.08 -12.59
C GLY A 82 -15.93 -14.63 -12.43
N TRP A 83 -15.52 -14.82 -11.18
CA TRP A 83 -14.16 -15.20 -10.81
C TRP A 83 -13.87 -16.68 -11.05
N ARG A 84 -12.65 -16.98 -11.49
CA ARG A 84 -12.15 -18.34 -11.69
C ARG A 84 -10.77 -18.49 -11.09
N LEU A 85 -10.59 -19.53 -10.28
CA LEU A 85 -9.28 -19.98 -9.83
C LEU A 85 -8.47 -20.49 -11.03
N LEU A 86 -7.29 -19.93 -11.24
CA LEU A 86 -6.35 -20.32 -12.30
C LEU A 86 -5.27 -21.24 -11.75
N HIS A 87 -4.63 -20.79 -10.67
CA HIS A 87 -3.53 -21.49 -10.01
C HIS A 87 -3.67 -21.47 -8.50
N ARG A 88 -3.08 -22.49 -7.90
CA ARG A 88 -2.90 -22.63 -6.46
C ARG A 88 -1.49 -23.14 -6.25
N ASP A 89 -0.79 -22.57 -5.28
CA ASP A 89 0.52 -23.07 -4.90
C ASP A 89 0.40 -24.49 -4.33
N ASP A 90 1.21 -25.40 -4.85
CA ASP A 90 1.14 -26.82 -4.48
C ASP A 90 1.76 -27.09 -3.10
N GLU A 91 2.76 -26.29 -2.72
CA GLU A 91 3.55 -26.52 -1.50
C GLU A 91 3.01 -25.72 -0.31
N GLY A 92 2.56 -24.49 -0.53
CA GLY A 92 2.22 -23.57 0.53
C GLY A 92 3.45 -22.95 1.18
N LEU A 93 3.44 -22.83 2.52
CA LEU A 93 4.59 -22.39 3.32
C LEU A 93 4.91 -20.90 3.23
N THR A 94 3.90 -20.09 2.91
CA THR A 94 4.01 -18.63 3.03
C THR A 94 3.29 -18.12 4.27
N ARG A 95 3.61 -16.91 4.69
CA ARG A 95 2.96 -16.20 5.78
C ARG A 95 2.08 -15.07 5.28
N GLU A 96 2.58 -14.31 4.32
CA GLU A 96 2.05 -13.04 3.86
C GLU A 96 1.44 -13.16 2.46
N PRO A 97 0.53 -12.26 2.07
CA PRO A 97 -0.03 -12.23 0.72
C PRO A 97 1.07 -12.06 -0.35
N SER A 98 0.77 -12.49 -1.56
CA SER A 98 1.71 -12.52 -2.69
C SER A 98 1.29 -11.47 -3.72
N PRO A 99 1.91 -10.27 -3.75
CA PRO A 99 1.51 -9.19 -4.62
C PRO A 99 1.71 -9.49 -6.10
N LEU A 100 0.92 -8.80 -6.94
CA LEU A 100 0.93 -8.88 -8.39
C LEU A 100 1.52 -7.64 -9.03
N ALA A 101 2.18 -7.83 -10.18
CA ALA A 101 2.60 -6.75 -11.06
C ALA A 101 2.42 -7.16 -12.54
N SER A 102 1.93 -6.24 -13.39
CA SER A 102 1.84 -6.43 -14.83
C SER A 102 2.98 -5.71 -15.53
N LEU A 103 3.58 -6.34 -16.53
CA LEU A 103 4.58 -5.70 -17.37
C LEU A 103 3.98 -5.04 -18.64
N GLY A 104 2.64 -5.02 -18.78
CA GLY A 104 1.97 -4.35 -19.90
C GLY A 104 2.01 -5.09 -21.24
N ASP A 105 2.87 -6.09 -21.40
CA ASP A 105 3.09 -6.84 -22.64
C ASP A 105 2.49 -8.24 -22.65
N GLY A 106 1.69 -8.56 -21.64
CA GLY A 106 1.07 -9.86 -21.42
C GLY A 106 1.78 -10.70 -20.37
N ARG A 107 2.87 -10.22 -19.79
CA ARG A 107 3.54 -10.84 -18.64
C ARG A 107 2.89 -10.35 -17.34
N LEU A 108 2.42 -11.29 -16.53
CA LEU A 108 1.92 -11.07 -15.16
C LEU A 108 2.89 -11.72 -14.19
N LEU A 109 3.33 -10.95 -13.20
CA LEU A 109 4.27 -11.40 -12.18
C LEU A 109 3.56 -11.53 -10.82
N LEU A 110 3.93 -12.57 -10.06
CA LEU A 110 3.51 -12.78 -8.68
C LEU A 110 4.76 -12.95 -7.82
N SER A 111 4.86 -12.18 -6.72
CA SER A 111 5.95 -12.30 -5.76
C SER A 111 5.51 -13.10 -4.56
N ALA A 112 6.14 -14.24 -4.29
CA ALA A 112 5.95 -15.08 -3.12
C ALA A 112 7.18 -15.05 -2.20
N ASN A 113 7.01 -15.41 -0.93
CA ASN A 113 8.10 -15.47 0.05
C ASN A 113 7.99 -16.73 0.91
N PRO A 114 8.14 -17.94 0.31
CA PRO A 114 8.04 -19.19 1.02
C PRO A 114 9.17 -19.37 2.05
N THR A 115 8.83 -19.97 3.19
CA THR A 115 9.85 -20.35 4.17
C THR A 115 10.71 -21.49 3.65
N LEU A 116 11.99 -21.50 4.07
CA LEU A 116 12.92 -22.60 3.86
C LEU A 116 12.83 -23.68 4.95
N ASN A 117 12.00 -23.47 5.97
CA ASN A 117 11.76 -24.47 6.97
C ASN A 117 11.01 -25.67 6.40
N PRO A 118 11.28 -26.88 6.88
CA PRO A 118 10.47 -28.06 6.53
C PRO A 118 8.98 -27.84 6.81
N PRO A 119 8.08 -28.41 5.98
CA PRO A 119 6.64 -28.36 6.25
C PRO A 119 6.27 -28.79 7.66
N GLY A 120 5.37 -28.04 8.30
CA GLY A 120 4.92 -28.35 9.66
C GLY A 120 5.84 -27.82 10.77
N THR A 121 6.91 -27.08 10.45
CA THR A 121 7.73 -26.38 11.43
C THR A 121 6.95 -25.17 11.98
N PRO A 122 6.68 -25.10 13.29
CA PRO A 122 5.98 -23.96 13.87
C PRO A 122 6.89 -22.73 13.96
N GLY A 123 6.28 -21.54 13.94
CA GLY A 123 6.97 -20.27 14.06
C GLY A 123 7.55 -19.74 12.75
N GLY A 124 8.31 -18.64 12.88
CA GLY A 124 9.01 -18.00 11.77
C GLY A 124 10.26 -18.74 11.33
N GLY A 125 10.91 -18.24 10.28
CA GLY A 125 12.16 -18.85 9.82
C GLY A 125 12.75 -18.17 8.60
N PRO A 126 13.85 -18.72 8.07
CA PRO A 126 14.43 -18.23 6.82
C PRO A 126 13.42 -18.42 5.69
N ALA A 127 13.47 -17.50 4.73
CA ALA A 127 12.62 -17.52 3.54
C ALA A 127 13.42 -17.16 2.30
N GLU A 128 12.92 -17.52 1.13
CA GLU A 128 13.53 -17.22 -0.15
C GLU A 128 12.53 -16.51 -1.06
N PRO A 129 12.68 -15.20 -1.29
CA PRO A 129 11.80 -14.46 -2.18
C PRO A 129 11.82 -15.03 -3.60
N GLN A 130 10.65 -15.28 -4.15
CA GLN A 130 10.43 -15.85 -5.47
C GLN A 130 9.55 -14.91 -6.29
N VAL A 131 9.78 -14.91 -7.62
CA VAL A 131 8.88 -14.28 -8.58
C VAL A 131 8.46 -15.34 -9.61
N LEU A 132 7.17 -15.44 -9.84
CA LEU A 132 6.57 -16.32 -10.83
C LEU A 132 5.99 -15.49 -11.97
N ARG A 133 6.26 -15.89 -13.21
CA ARG A 133 5.74 -15.24 -14.42
C ARG A 133 4.61 -16.08 -15.03
N PHE A 134 3.49 -15.44 -15.33
CA PHE A 134 2.36 -16.00 -16.06
C PHE A 134 2.17 -15.25 -17.39
N ASP A 135 1.62 -15.91 -18.40
CA ASP A 135 1.17 -15.29 -19.64
C ASP A 135 -0.35 -15.03 -19.55
N VAL A 136 -0.76 -13.76 -19.57
CA VAL A 136 -2.20 -13.38 -19.46
C VAL A 136 -3.04 -13.93 -20.63
N ARG A 137 -2.42 -14.23 -21.77
CA ARG A 137 -3.10 -14.85 -22.94
C ARG A 137 -3.34 -16.34 -22.77
N HIS A 138 -2.51 -17.00 -21.93
CA HIS A 138 -2.59 -18.41 -21.59
C HIS A 138 -2.54 -18.59 -20.07
N PRO A 139 -3.47 -18.01 -19.31
CA PRO A 139 -3.32 -17.82 -17.87
C PRO A 139 -3.41 -19.12 -17.06
N ARG A 140 -3.71 -20.25 -17.69
CA ARG A 140 -3.66 -21.60 -17.09
C ARG A 140 -2.39 -22.38 -17.39
N GLY A 141 -1.48 -21.80 -18.18
CA GLY A 141 -0.17 -22.39 -18.43
C GLY A 141 0.67 -22.41 -17.14
N SER A 142 1.61 -23.35 -17.05
CA SER A 142 2.52 -23.41 -15.91
C SER A 142 3.31 -22.10 -15.79
N PRO A 143 3.43 -21.54 -14.59
CA PRO A 143 4.25 -20.35 -14.40
C PRO A 143 5.73 -20.66 -14.61
N GLU A 144 6.47 -19.64 -15.01
CA GLU A 144 7.92 -19.69 -15.09
C GLU A 144 8.52 -19.06 -13.83
N SER A 145 9.47 -19.74 -13.20
CA SER A 145 10.22 -19.20 -12.07
C SER A 145 11.24 -18.18 -12.57
N MET A 146 11.25 -17.00 -11.95
CA MET A 146 12.16 -15.89 -12.24
C MET A 146 12.82 -15.44 -10.93
N PRO A 147 13.81 -16.19 -10.41
CA PRO A 147 14.41 -15.86 -9.12
C PRO A 147 15.10 -14.49 -9.16
N PRO A 148 14.76 -13.58 -8.20
CA PRO A 148 15.43 -12.29 -8.08
C PRO A 148 16.93 -12.45 -7.76
N VAL A 149 17.72 -11.44 -8.07
CA VAL A 149 19.16 -11.40 -7.76
C VAL A 149 19.38 -10.42 -6.62
N TRP A 150 20.16 -10.84 -5.61
CA TRP A 150 20.41 -10.06 -4.39
C TRP A 150 21.89 -9.76 -4.19
N ILE A 151 22.22 -8.79 -3.32
CA ILE A 151 23.61 -8.52 -2.95
C ILE A 151 24.11 -9.61 -1.99
N GLY A 152 24.85 -10.55 -2.50
CA GLY A 152 25.44 -11.63 -1.70
C GLY A 152 24.41 -12.64 -1.20
N GLU A 153 24.73 -13.28 -0.09
CA GLU A 153 23.87 -14.27 0.57
C GLU A 153 23.03 -13.58 1.65
N THR A 154 21.84 -13.10 1.29
CA THR A 154 20.98 -12.36 2.20
C THR A 154 20.08 -13.31 2.98
N ALA A 155 20.08 -13.19 4.30
CA ALA A 155 19.19 -13.94 5.17
C ALA A 155 17.81 -13.27 5.24
N PHE A 156 16.93 -13.59 4.31
CA PHE A 156 15.53 -13.18 4.37
C PHE A 156 14.73 -14.03 5.37
N THR A 157 13.65 -13.46 5.87
CA THR A 157 12.69 -14.17 6.74
C THR A 157 11.29 -14.12 6.13
N GLU A 158 10.39 -14.92 6.65
CA GLU A 158 8.99 -14.97 6.23
C GLU A 158 8.26 -13.64 6.47
N HIS A 159 8.72 -12.82 7.43
CA HIS A 159 8.18 -11.49 7.71
C HIS A 159 8.94 -10.44 6.93
N SER A 160 8.40 -10.02 5.81
CA SER A 160 9.20 -9.40 4.77
C SER A 160 8.99 -7.91 4.55
N TYR A 161 7.85 -7.32 4.92
CA TYR A 161 7.50 -5.95 4.50
C TYR A 161 7.91 -5.69 3.04
N ARG A 162 7.49 -6.57 2.14
CA ARG A 162 7.80 -6.49 0.72
C ARG A 162 7.10 -5.33 0.05
N SER A 163 7.70 -4.82 -1.03
CA SER A 163 7.00 -4.04 -2.02
C SER A 163 7.36 -4.52 -3.43
N PHE A 164 6.34 -4.61 -4.27
CA PHE A 164 6.46 -5.08 -5.65
C PHE A 164 5.76 -4.08 -6.57
N ALA A 165 6.51 -3.50 -7.49
CA ALA A 165 6.03 -2.47 -8.41
C ALA A 165 6.54 -2.73 -9.83
N SER A 166 5.87 -2.16 -10.83
CA SER A 166 6.28 -2.26 -12.23
C SER A 166 6.02 -0.98 -13.00
N ASP A 167 6.80 -0.79 -14.05
CA ASP A 167 6.58 0.17 -15.12
C ASP A 167 6.12 -0.60 -16.37
N ALA A 168 4.81 -0.62 -16.61
CA ALA A 168 4.23 -1.35 -17.73
C ALA A 168 4.64 -0.78 -19.09
N ALA A 169 4.95 0.51 -19.18
CA ALA A 169 5.37 1.14 -20.42
C ALA A 169 6.78 0.72 -20.83
N ARG A 170 7.61 0.34 -19.87
CA ARG A 170 8.99 -0.12 -20.10
C ARG A 170 9.17 -1.61 -19.88
N HIS A 171 8.13 -2.31 -19.44
CA HIS A 171 8.15 -3.76 -19.12
C HIS A 171 9.17 -4.11 -18.02
N GLU A 172 9.33 -3.23 -17.06
CA GLU A 172 10.30 -3.32 -15.96
C GLU A 172 9.57 -3.55 -14.63
N ALA A 173 10.25 -4.20 -13.67
CA ALA A 173 9.72 -4.40 -12.32
C ALA A 173 10.78 -4.22 -11.24
N PHE A 174 10.34 -3.90 -10.04
CA PHE A 174 11.17 -3.69 -8.86
C PHE A 174 10.59 -4.46 -7.68
N LEU A 175 11.42 -5.27 -7.05
CA LEU A 175 11.11 -5.99 -5.83
C LEU A 175 11.99 -5.48 -4.70
N LEU A 176 11.35 -5.06 -3.59
CA LEU A 176 12.01 -4.67 -2.36
C LEU A 176 11.63 -5.65 -1.26
N GLN A 177 12.62 -6.08 -0.48
CA GLN A 177 12.46 -7.02 0.63
C GLN A 177 13.22 -6.51 1.86
N ASN A 178 12.54 -6.39 3.00
CA ASN A 178 13.17 -5.98 4.25
C ASN A 178 14.16 -7.01 4.77
N VAL A 179 15.25 -6.53 5.37
CA VAL A 179 16.29 -7.34 6.02
C VAL A 179 16.55 -6.81 7.42
N GLY A 180 16.02 -7.48 8.43
CA GLY A 180 16.18 -7.07 9.83
C GLY A 180 15.69 -5.64 10.08
N TYR A 181 16.46 -4.86 10.86
CA TYR A 181 16.12 -3.50 11.28
C TYR A 181 16.98 -2.41 10.64
N GLU A 182 17.90 -2.75 9.73
CA GLU A 182 18.91 -1.82 9.23
C GLU A 182 18.68 -1.37 7.79
N HIS A 183 18.14 -2.25 6.94
CA HIS A 183 17.98 -1.97 5.51
C HIS A 183 16.92 -2.86 4.86
N ALA A 184 16.60 -2.53 3.61
CA ALA A 184 15.98 -3.45 2.67
C ALA A 184 16.95 -3.75 1.53
N GLU A 185 16.86 -4.93 0.95
CA GLU A 185 17.46 -5.22 -0.34
C GLU A 185 16.43 -5.11 -1.46
N TRP A 186 16.90 -4.79 -2.65
CA TRP A 186 16.05 -4.67 -3.81
C TRP A 186 16.68 -5.31 -5.04
N SER A 187 15.81 -5.73 -5.95
CA SER A 187 16.17 -6.32 -7.23
C SER A 187 15.33 -5.68 -8.33
N PHE A 188 15.93 -5.44 -9.50
CA PHE A 188 15.30 -4.79 -10.64
C PHE A 188 15.32 -5.69 -11.88
N LEU A 189 14.14 -5.91 -12.46
CA LEU A 189 13.89 -6.68 -13.66
C LEU A 189 13.81 -5.75 -14.87
N GLU A 190 14.62 -5.99 -15.88
CA GLU A 190 14.56 -5.27 -17.15
C GLU A 190 13.59 -5.90 -18.16
N ASP A 191 13.26 -5.16 -19.21
CA ASP A 191 12.36 -5.57 -20.31
C ASP A 191 12.65 -6.96 -20.86
N ARG A 192 13.92 -7.36 -20.94
CA ARG A 192 14.32 -8.68 -21.44
C ARG A 192 13.96 -9.84 -20.51
N GLY A 193 13.43 -9.54 -19.32
CA GLY A 193 13.08 -10.55 -18.33
C GLY A 193 14.27 -11.03 -17.50
N GLU A 194 15.31 -10.24 -17.40
CA GLU A 194 16.52 -10.52 -16.61
C GLU A 194 16.59 -9.57 -15.43
N TRP A 195 16.94 -10.10 -14.24
CA TRP A 195 17.27 -9.29 -13.07
C TRP A 195 18.70 -8.76 -13.23
N THR A 196 18.85 -7.48 -13.54
CA THR A 196 20.12 -6.88 -13.96
C THR A 196 20.74 -5.96 -12.94
N HIS A 197 19.92 -5.38 -12.06
CA HIS A 197 20.40 -4.49 -11.02
C HIS A 197 19.86 -4.95 -9.67
N GLN A 198 20.70 -4.80 -8.66
CA GLN A 198 20.36 -5.06 -7.26
C GLN A 198 21.04 -4.02 -6.37
N GLY A 199 20.49 -3.80 -5.20
CA GLY A 199 21.06 -2.83 -4.30
C GLY A 199 20.46 -2.92 -2.90
N ARG A 200 20.83 -1.94 -2.09
CA ARG A 200 20.42 -1.84 -0.70
C ARG A 200 19.88 -0.44 -0.41
N LEU A 201 18.75 -0.39 0.29
CA LEU A 201 18.20 0.84 0.83
C LEU A 201 18.38 0.81 2.36
N VAL A 202 19.37 1.57 2.83
CA VAL A 202 19.68 1.66 4.26
C VAL A 202 18.67 2.59 4.92
N TRP A 203 18.11 2.16 6.06
CA TRP A 203 17.11 2.94 6.78
C TRP A 203 17.67 4.24 7.35
N PRO A 204 16.81 5.26 7.58
CA PRO A 204 17.25 6.51 8.18
C PRO A 204 17.83 6.29 9.58
N VAL A 205 18.86 7.03 9.90
CA VAL A 205 19.44 7.09 11.25
C VAL A 205 18.94 8.35 11.92
N VAL A 206 18.33 8.19 13.08
CA VAL A 206 17.71 9.27 13.86
C VAL A 206 18.22 9.23 15.31
N GLY A 207 17.76 10.15 16.15
CA GLY A 207 18.17 10.28 17.54
C GLY A 207 19.23 11.33 17.77
N ALA A 208 19.63 11.52 19.03
CA ALA A 208 20.68 12.46 19.41
C ALA A 208 22.04 12.01 18.84
N HIS A 209 22.92 12.96 18.58
CA HIS A 209 24.23 12.71 17.99
C HIS A 209 25.07 11.67 18.76
N ASP A 210 24.89 11.61 20.08
CA ASP A 210 25.58 10.68 20.99
C ASP A 210 24.87 9.32 21.17
N ALA A 211 23.62 9.21 20.69
CA ALA A 211 22.81 7.99 20.75
C ALA A 211 21.98 7.80 19.45
N PRO A 212 22.62 7.72 18.26
CA PRO A 212 21.90 7.48 17.01
C PRO A 212 21.39 6.05 16.96
N TYR A 213 20.23 5.83 16.32
CA TYR A 213 19.69 4.52 16.04
C TYR A 213 19.11 4.43 14.64
N SER A 214 19.13 3.23 14.06
CA SER A 214 18.50 2.95 12.78
C SER A 214 16.99 2.87 12.96
N LEU A 215 16.25 3.57 12.11
CA LEU A 215 14.79 3.62 12.13
C LEU A 215 14.24 2.73 11.01
N ARG A 216 13.91 1.48 11.31
CA ARG A 216 13.29 0.58 10.33
C ARG A 216 12.01 1.22 9.77
N LEU A 217 11.84 1.13 8.44
CA LEU A 217 10.62 1.53 7.77
C LEU A 217 9.84 0.30 7.31
N CYS A 218 8.53 0.35 7.47
CA CYS A 218 7.61 -0.71 7.08
C CYS A 218 6.45 -0.20 6.22
N TYR A 219 5.59 -1.13 5.78
CA TYR A 219 4.47 -0.86 4.87
C TYR A 219 4.91 -0.05 3.64
N PRO A 220 5.95 -0.50 2.94
CA PRO A 220 6.54 0.27 1.86
C PRO A 220 5.60 0.41 0.68
N ASN A 221 5.39 1.65 0.24
CA ASN A 221 4.79 1.96 -1.04
C ASN A 221 5.91 2.30 -2.01
N VAL A 222 6.07 1.52 -3.07
CA VAL A 222 7.07 1.73 -4.11
C VAL A 222 6.40 1.95 -5.45
N ALA A 223 6.97 2.83 -6.27
CA ALA A 223 6.62 2.98 -7.67
C ALA A 223 7.89 2.95 -8.54
N VAL A 224 7.74 2.50 -9.77
CA VAL A 224 8.77 2.55 -10.81
C VAL A 224 8.24 3.36 -11.96
N ARG A 225 9.04 4.29 -12.48
CA ARG A 225 8.74 5.03 -13.68
C ARG A 225 10.02 5.49 -14.37
N ASP A 226 10.16 5.19 -15.64
CA ASP A 226 11.32 5.58 -16.45
C ASP A 226 12.66 5.26 -15.76
N ARG A 227 12.80 4.06 -15.19
CA ARG A 227 13.96 3.57 -14.41
C ARG A 227 14.18 4.28 -13.06
N SER A 228 13.40 5.27 -12.73
CA SER A 228 13.39 5.88 -11.40
C SER A 228 12.56 5.03 -10.44
N VAL A 229 13.03 4.91 -9.21
CA VAL A 229 12.33 4.16 -8.14
C VAL A 229 12.01 5.11 -7.00
N TYR A 230 10.76 5.12 -6.58
CA TYR A 230 10.23 5.98 -5.53
C TYR A 230 9.77 5.13 -4.36
N PHE A 231 10.11 5.53 -3.15
CA PHE A 231 9.80 4.80 -1.92
C PHE A 231 9.14 5.73 -0.90
N CYS A 232 8.10 5.22 -0.24
CA CYS A 232 7.50 5.83 0.94
C CYS A 232 7.19 4.75 1.97
N GLY A 233 7.56 4.98 3.25
CA GLY A 233 7.31 4.04 4.34
C GLY A 233 7.25 4.74 5.70
N VAL A 234 6.69 4.06 6.69
CA VAL A 234 6.51 4.57 8.06
C VAL A 234 7.48 3.89 9.02
N SER A 235 7.90 4.62 10.07
CA SER A 235 8.71 4.07 11.16
C SER A 235 8.08 2.82 11.79
N ASP A 236 8.91 1.85 12.12
CA ASP A 236 8.52 0.60 12.74
C ASP A 236 9.63 0.12 13.71
N ILE A 237 9.67 0.73 14.85
CA ILE A 237 10.59 0.40 15.94
C ILE A 237 9.85 0.31 17.26
N ILE A 238 10.46 -0.32 18.25
CA ILE A 238 9.95 -0.30 19.62
C ILE A 238 10.00 1.13 20.13
N GLU A 239 8.94 1.57 20.84
CA GLU A 239 8.81 2.91 21.42
C GLU A 239 10.15 3.42 21.99
N PRO A 240 10.75 4.44 21.39
CA PRO A 240 12.08 4.93 21.81
C PRO A 240 12.03 5.81 23.05
N ASN A 241 10.87 6.42 23.38
CA ASN A 241 10.72 7.22 24.59
C ASN A 241 10.54 6.31 25.82
N PRO A 242 11.51 6.29 26.77
CA PRO A 242 11.48 5.33 27.88
C PRO A 242 10.32 5.55 28.85
N GLU A 243 9.84 6.79 29.05
CA GLU A 243 8.72 7.07 29.93
C GLU A 243 7.40 6.60 29.32
N TRP A 244 7.19 6.85 28.04
CA TRP A 244 6.00 6.38 27.32
C TRP A 244 6.00 4.85 27.20
N ARG A 245 7.17 4.27 26.92
CA ARG A 245 7.33 2.81 26.83
C ARG A 245 6.99 2.14 28.15
N ALA A 246 7.54 2.61 29.27
CA ALA A 246 7.26 2.08 30.59
C ALA A 246 5.77 2.19 30.94
N PHE A 247 5.16 3.35 30.66
CA PHE A 247 3.74 3.55 30.92
C PHE A 247 2.83 2.65 30.07
N LYS A 248 3.14 2.50 28.78
CA LYS A 248 2.40 1.59 27.90
C LYS A 248 2.56 0.12 28.33
N GLN A 249 3.77 -0.27 28.75
CA GLN A 249 4.05 -1.60 29.27
C GLN A 249 3.25 -1.88 30.56
N ASP A 250 3.16 -0.91 31.47
CA ASP A 250 2.33 -1.02 32.67
C ASP A 250 0.84 -1.21 32.34
N LEU A 251 0.36 -0.59 31.26
CA LEU A 251 -1.04 -0.71 30.81
C LEU A 251 -1.35 -2.02 30.10
N THR A 252 -0.42 -2.54 29.31
CA THR A 252 -0.68 -3.65 28.37
C THR A 252 -0.03 -4.96 28.80
N GLY A 253 0.98 -4.91 29.66
CA GLY A 253 1.81 -6.05 30.01
C GLY A 253 2.72 -6.53 28.87
N GLN A 254 2.89 -5.74 27.81
CA GLN A 254 3.66 -6.11 26.63
C GLN A 254 4.97 -5.30 26.54
N ASP A 255 6.06 -6.01 26.20
CA ASP A 255 7.38 -5.40 26.03
C ASP A 255 7.56 -4.72 24.68
N TRP A 256 6.72 -5.05 23.71
CA TRP A 256 6.75 -4.50 22.37
C TRP A 256 5.54 -3.61 22.14
N ASP A 257 5.79 -2.34 21.87
CA ASP A 257 4.82 -1.38 21.39
C ASP A 257 5.52 -0.56 20.31
N TYR A 258 5.19 -0.85 19.06
CA TYR A 258 5.90 -0.27 17.93
C TYR A 258 5.47 1.16 17.68
N ASP A 259 6.45 1.95 17.26
CA ASP A 259 6.31 3.32 16.80
C ASP A 259 6.02 3.35 15.30
N PHE A 260 4.83 3.82 14.91
CA PHE A 260 4.39 4.04 13.53
C PHE A 260 4.01 5.52 13.38
N ARG A 261 4.94 6.43 13.55
CA ARG A 261 4.60 7.86 13.66
C ARG A 261 5.47 8.83 12.88
N ARG A 262 6.41 8.30 12.07
CA ARG A 262 7.25 9.12 11.17
C ARG A 262 7.19 8.56 9.76
N LEU A 263 6.81 9.40 8.80
CA LEU A 263 6.70 9.03 7.39
C LEU A 263 7.91 9.53 6.62
N PHE A 264 8.58 8.62 5.91
CA PHE A 264 9.77 8.94 5.15
C PHE A 264 9.58 8.65 3.66
N TYR A 265 10.25 9.46 2.85
CA TYR A 265 10.33 9.32 1.41
C TYR A 265 11.81 9.37 0.96
N ALA A 266 12.13 8.58 -0.06
CA ALA A 266 13.36 8.66 -0.81
C ALA A 266 13.12 8.18 -2.24
N TRP A 267 13.98 8.55 -3.18
CA TRP A 267 13.90 8.07 -4.56
C TRP A 267 15.29 7.83 -5.13
N CYS A 268 15.37 6.92 -6.12
CA CYS A 268 16.55 6.65 -6.91
C CYS A 268 16.27 7.17 -8.33
N PRO A 269 16.99 8.18 -8.81
CA PRO A 269 16.75 8.76 -10.14
C PRO A 269 16.98 7.81 -11.30
N ASP A 270 17.92 6.89 -11.15
CA ASP A 270 18.21 5.84 -12.12
C ASP A 270 18.67 4.59 -11.35
N VAL A 271 17.90 3.53 -11.44
CA VAL A 271 18.17 2.25 -10.78
C VAL A 271 19.55 1.67 -11.14
N ALA A 272 20.10 2.01 -12.32
CA ALA A 272 21.45 1.58 -12.71
C ALA A 272 22.55 2.14 -11.81
N THR A 273 22.34 3.29 -11.18
CA THR A 273 23.27 3.85 -10.18
C THR A 273 23.14 3.19 -8.82
N GLY A 274 21.95 2.71 -8.50
CA GLY A 274 21.61 2.14 -7.20
C GLY A 274 21.60 3.14 -6.04
N GLU A 275 21.72 4.43 -6.34
CA GLU A 275 21.85 5.50 -5.34
C GLU A 275 20.49 6.15 -5.04
N PHE A 276 19.99 5.96 -3.83
CA PHE A 276 18.84 6.69 -3.31
C PHE A 276 19.26 8.05 -2.76
N THR A 277 18.37 9.04 -2.94
CA THR A 277 18.51 10.37 -2.32
C THR A 277 18.57 10.28 -0.79
N PRO A 278 19.07 11.31 -0.10
CA PRO A 278 18.86 11.43 1.33
C PRO A 278 17.38 11.34 1.69
N TRP A 279 17.09 10.78 2.86
CA TRP A 279 15.72 10.64 3.38
C TRP A 279 15.05 12.00 3.59
N VAL A 280 13.80 12.09 3.15
CA VAL A 280 12.89 13.20 3.43
C VAL A 280 11.89 12.73 4.47
N GLU A 281 11.86 13.36 5.64
CA GLU A 281 10.79 13.17 6.61
C GLU A 281 9.58 14.00 6.17
N VAL A 282 8.53 13.32 5.71
CA VAL A 282 7.32 13.95 5.16
C VAL A 282 6.38 14.39 6.28
N ALA A 283 6.27 13.56 7.31
CA ALA A 283 5.39 13.80 8.45
C ALA A 283 5.93 13.16 9.72
N SER A 284 5.63 13.75 10.87
CA SER A 284 5.96 13.21 12.19
C SER A 284 4.85 13.50 13.21
N ARG A 285 4.64 12.53 14.11
CA ARG A 285 3.79 12.59 15.29
C ARG A 285 4.57 12.26 16.57
N ASP A 286 5.89 12.51 16.57
CA ASP A 286 6.76 12.25 17.72
C ASP A 286 6.35 13.04 18.96
N ASP A 287 5.92 14.29 18.81
CA ASP A 287 5.61 15.18 19.95
C ASP A 287 4.47 14.68 20.82
N THR A 288 3.56 13.90 20.26
CA THR A 288 2.32 13.46 20.95
C THR A 288 2.12 11.95 20.89
N CYS A 289 3.15 11.20 20.49
CA CYS A 289 3.06 9.75 20.30
C CYS A 289 1.83 9.34 19.46
N GLY A 290 1.55 10.11 18.40
CA GLY A 290 0.44 9.81 17.51
C GLY A 290 0.72 8.60 16.61
N TRP A 291 -0.04 8.46 15.54
CA TRP A 291 0.06 7.34 14.62
C TRP A 291 -0.01 7.82 13.17
N ILE A 292 0.82 7.26 12.32
CA ILE A 292 0.79 7.46 10.86
C ILE A 292 0.65 6.10 10.20
N SER A 293 -0.26 6.00 9.23
CA SER A 293 -0.42 4.82 8.39
C SER A 293 -0.30 5.22 6.92
N PRO A 294 0.70 4.69 6.18
CA PRO A 294 0.84 4.97 4.75
C PRO A 294 -0.41 4.53 3.97
N GLY A 295 -0.86 5.37 3.06
CA GLY A 295 -1.94 5.07 2.14
C GLY A 295 -1.41 4.63 0.79
N ASP A 296 -0.91 5.58 0.01
CA ASP A 296 -0.49 5.31 -1.36
C ASP A 296 0.60 6.29 -1.85
N LEU A 297 1.19 5.97 -3.00
CA LEU A 297 2.16 6.77 -3.71
C LEU A 297 1.80 6.81 -5.20
N TRP A 298 1.77 8.01 -5.77
CA TRP A 298 1.48 8.26 -7.19
C TRP A 298 2.56 9.14 -7.80
N VAL A 299 3.11 8.73 -8.94
CA VAL A 299 4.08 9.53 -9.70
C VAL A 299 3.36 10.23 -10.85
N ALA A 300 3.30 11.54 -10.80
CA ALA A 300 2.68 12.37 -11.83
C ALA A 300 3.53 12.43 -13.11
N GLU A 301 2.92 12.85 -14.21
CA GLU A 301 3.61 12.95 -15.52
C GLU A 301 4.79 13.94 -15.52
N ASP A 302 4.71 14.97 -14.69
CA ASP A 302 5.76 15.97 -14.52
C ASP A 302 6.88 15.53 -13.55
N GLY A 303 6.83 14.29 -13.05
CA GLY A 303 7.83 13.71 -12.16
C GLY A 303 7.61 14.04 -10.67
N ARG A 304 6.63 14.86 -10.32
CA ARG A 304 6.25 15.08 -8.92
C ARG A 304 5.58 13.84 -8.33
N VAL A 305 5.76 13.65 -7.04
CA VAL A 305 5.25 12.48 -6.34
C VAL A 305 4.18 12.91 -5.35
N HIS A 306 3.01 12.31 -5.46
CA HIS A 306 1.91 12.47 -4.53
C HIS A 306 1.94 11.34 -3.51
N LEU A 307 1.80 11.68 -2.23
CA LEU A 307 1.79 10.75 -1.11
C LEU A 307 0.48 10.89 -0.35
N LEU A 308 -0.11 9.76 0.04
CA LEU A 308 -1.28 9.68 0.92
C LEU A 308 -0.92 8.96 2.20
N TRP A 309 -1.44 9.44 3.33
CA TRP A 309 -1.39 8.75 4.62
C TRP A 309 -2.50 9.21 5.53
N THR A 310 -2.81 8.40 6.53
CA THR A 310 -3.70 8.81 7.61
C THR A 310 -2.91 9.07 8.88
N GLU A 311 -3.43 9.99 9.71
CA GLU A 311 -2.85 10.35 10.99
C GLU A 311 -3.88 10.27 12.11
N ARG A 312 -3.39 9.82 13.27
CA ARG A 312 -4.01 10.01 14.57
C ARG A 312 -3.08 10.90 15.41
N ALA A 313 -3.58 12.05 15.85
CA ALA A 313 -2.73 13.07 16.46
C ALA A 313 -2.06 12.62 17.76
N ILE A 314 -2.74 11.82 18.57
CA ILE A 314 -2.31 11.43 19.92
C ILE A 314 -2.52 9.93 20.12
N ASP A 315 -1.63 9.28 20.86
CA ASP A 315 -1.96 8.01 21.49
C ASP A 315 -2.87 8.27 22.70
N GLU A 316 -4.14 7.87 22.60
CA GLU A 316 -5.15 8.09 23.65
C GLU A 316 -4.76 7.49 25.00
N ARG A 317 -3.96 6.41 25.00
CA ARG A 317 -3.45 5.79 26.23
C ARG A 317 -2.56 6.73 27.02
N LEU A 318 -1.88 7.65 26.34
CA LEU A 318 -0.94 8.61 26.93
C LEU A 318 -1.57 9.97 27.26
N ARG A 319 -2.78 10.24 26.71
CA ARG A 319 -3.40 11.57 26.73
C ARG A 319 -3.52 12.16 28.12
N GLU A 320 -4.18 11.44 29.03
CA GLU A 320 -4.47 11.96 30.38
C GLU A 320 -3.20 12.32 31.16
N ARG A 321 -2.15 11.52 31.05
CA ARG A 321 -0.93 11.69 31.82
C ARG A 321 0.06 12.64 31.17
N PHE A 322 0.24 12.56 29.86
CA PHE A 322 1.34 13.26 29.18
C PHE A 322 0.86 14.43 28.29
N PHE A 323 -0.38 14.37 27.81
CA PHE A 323 -0.92 15.33 26.84
C PHE A 323 -2.34 15.80 27.17
N PRO A 324 -2.64 16.24 28.44
CA PRO A 324 -4.02 16.51 28.86
C PRO A 324 -4.72 17.62 28.06
N GLU A 325 -3.97 18.54 27.52
CA GLU A 325 -4.50 19.67 26.72
C GLU A 325 -4.54 19.38 25.21
N ALA A 326 -3.95 18.28 24.76
CA ALA A 326 -3.92 17.94 23.34
C ALA A 326 -5.29 17.43 22.88
N LYS A 327 -5.67 17.84 21.67
CA LYS A 327 -6.91 17.39 21.02
C LYS A 327 -6.64 16.22 20.10
N GLN A 328 -7.49 15.19 20.18
CA GLN A 328 -7.44 14.13 19.20
C GLN A 328 -7.92 14.63 17.86
N ARG A 329 -7.19 14.26 16.84
CA ARG A 329 -7.49 14.54 15.46
C ARG A 329 -7.19 13.31 14.61
N TYR A 330 -8.10 12.99 13.73
CA TYR A 330 -7.95 11.96 12.71
C TYR A 330 -7.97 12.65 11.36
N SER A 331 -6.99 12.38 10.51
CA SER A 331 -6.94 13.03 9.20
C SER A 331 -6.43 12.10 8.11
N LEU A 332 -6.92 12.35 6.89
CA LEU A 332 -6.32 11.88 5.65
C LEU A 332 -5.50 13.02 5.07
N GLU A 333 -4.21 12.80 4.97
CA GLU A 333 -3.23 13.77 4.53
C GLU A 333 -2.73 13.46 3.13
N HIS A 334 -2.40 14.50 2.40
CA HIS A 334 -1.79 14.46 1.08
C HIS A 334 -0.60 15.39 1.02
N ALA A 335 0.49 14.95 0.42
CA ALA A 335 1.63 15.80 0.11
C ALA A 335 2.07 15.62 -1.34
N VAL A 336 2.67 16.68 -1.88
CA VAL A 336 3.38 16.66 -3.15
C VAL A 336 4.85 16.86 -2.88
N VAL A 337 5.68 15.96 -3.41
CA VAL A 337 7.13 16.02 -3.29
C VAL A 337 7.71 16.28 -4.68
N ASP A 338 8.63 17.26 -4.78
CA ASP A 338 9.42 17.56 -5.97
C ASP A 338 10.90 17.31 -5.64
N GLY A 339 11.48 16.29 -6.26
CA GLY A 339 12.82 15.82 -5.90
C GLY A 339 12.90 15.38 -4.45
N THR A 340 13.56 16.18 -3.61
CA THR A 340 13.70 15.94 -2.15
C THR A 340 12.96 16.96 -1.29
N GLN A 341 12.04 17.73 -1.87
CA GLN A 341 11.33 18.77 -1.16
C GLN A 341 9.83 18.50 -1.12
N VAL A 342 9.24 18.55 0.06
CA VAL A 342 7.77 18.60 0.21
C VAL A 342 7.34 20.01 -0.18
N VAL A 343 6.77 20.14 -1.38
CA VAL A 343 6.35 21.43 -1.94
C VAL A 343 4.93 21.80 -1.57
N GLU A 344 4.12 20.81 -1.18
CA GLU A 344 2.74 21.01 -0.77
C GLU A 344 2.33 19.94 0.24
N ARG A 345 1.50 20.33 1.22
CA ARG A 345 0.83 19.42 2.15
C ARG A 345 -0.58 19.91 2.43
N ARG A 346 -1.57 19.01 2.41
CA ARG A 346 -2.98 19.31 2.65
C ARG A 346 -3.67 18.19 3.42
N THR A 347 -4.61 18.57 4.26
CA THR A 347 -5.58 17.67 4.85
C THR A 347 -6.78 17.54 3.89
N LEU A 348 -7.06 16.32 3.42
CA LEU A 348 -8.18 16.04 2.52
C LEU A 348 -9.48 15.79 3.27
N VAL A 349 -9.39 15.06 4.40
CA VAL A 349 -10.51 14.73 5.30
C VAL A 349 -10.02 14.81 6.73
N GLU A 350 -10.83 15.34 7.63
CA GLU A 350 -10.51 15.39 9.05
C GLU A 350 -11.73 15.22 9.98
N GLY A 351 -11.45 14.74 11.18
CA GLY A 351 -12.40 14.65 12.29
C GLY A 351 -11.68 14.60 13.64
N GLY A 352 -12.43 14.45 14.71
CA GLY A 352 -11.89 14.40 16.08
C GLY A 352 -12.49 15.45 17.01
N ASP A 353 -11.77 15.83 18.08
CA ASP A 353 -12.26 16.70 19.14
C ASP A 353 -12.68 18.08 18.61
N GLY A 354 -13.99 18.32 18.57
CA GLY A 354 -14.59 19.56 18.08
C GLY A 354 -14.75 19.67 16.57
N LEU A 355 -14.37 18.63 15.80
CA LEU A 355 -14.45 18.59 14.33
C LEU A 355 -15.50 17.59 13.82
N GLY A 356 -16.14 16.82 14.71
CA GLY A 356 -17.10 15.75 14.38
C GLY A 356 -16.49 14.37 14.44
N GLY A 357 -17.35 13.33 14.26
CA GLY A 357 -17.01 11.94 14.50
C GLY A 357 -16.35 11.21 13.33
N VAL A 358 -15.98 11.90 12.26
CA VAL A 358 -15.33 11.30 11.07
C VAL A 358 -13.94 10.77 11.42
N VAL A 359 -13.67 9.54 11.00
CA VAL A 359 -12.36 8.89 11.13
C VAL A 359 -11.96 8.35 9.76
N PRO A 360 -11.09 9.06 9.01
CA PRO A 360 -10.59 8.55 7.74
C PRO A 360 -9.68 7.35 7.95
N GLY A 361 -9.85 6.35 7.09
CA GLY A 361 -9.07 5.13 7.05
C GLY A 361 -8.20 5.04 5.80
N LEU A 362 -7.95 3.80 5.34
CA LEU A 362 -7.11 3.53 4.19
C LEU A 362 -7.56 4.31 2.95
N ALA A 363 -6.59 4.77 2.16
CA ALA A 363 -6.85 5.52 0.94
C ALA A 363 -5.94 5.07 -0.21
N ARG A 364 -6.43 5.16 -1.45
CA ARG A 364 -5.71 4.82 -2.69
C ARG A 364 -5.93 5.88 -3.74
N PHE A 365 -4.88 6.17 -4.51
CA PHE A 365 -4.98 6.96 -5.72
C PHE A 365 -5.60 6.19 -6.87
N HIS A 366 -6.30 6.90 -7.73
CA HIS A 366 -6.76 6.42 -9.02
C HIS A 366 -6.59 7.50 -10.08
N GLY A 367 -5.90 7.19 -11.18
CA GLY A 367 -5.70 8.09 -12.31
C GLY A 367 -6.45 7.60 -13.54
N THR A 368 -7.17 8.52 -14.19
CA THR A 368 -7.87 8.25 -15.44
C THR A 368 -6.99 8.49 -16.66
N PRO A 369 -7.35 7.95 -17.83
CA PRO A 369 -6.66 8.25 -19.10
C PRO A 369 -6.68 9.74 -19.49
N SER A 370 -7.66 10.50 -18.99
CA SER A 370 -7.75 11.95 -19.17
C SER A 370 -6.81 12.76 -18.27
N GLY A 371 -6.07 12.08 -17.37
CA GLY A 371 -5.13 12.71 -16.44
C GLY A 371 -5.80 13.29 -15.19
N GLU A 372 -7.04 12.91 -14.90
CA GLU A 372 -7.69 13.26 -13.64
C GLU A 372 -7.20 12.33 -12.53
N LEU A 373 -7.04 12.89 -11.34
CA LEU A 373 -6.58 12.16 -10.16
C LEU A 373 -7.68 12.11 -9.10
N TYR A 374 -7.97 10.91 -8.66
CA TYR A 374 -8.94 10.62 -7.62
C TYR A 374 -8.28 9.94 -6.42
N VAL A 375 -8.95 10.03 -5.27
CA VAL A 375 -8.62 9.29 -4.05
C VAL A 375 -9.86 8.55 -3.60
N LEU A 376 -9.82 7.22 -3.59
CA LEU A 376 -10.80 6.41 -2.88
C LEU A 376 -10.32 6.23 -1.44
N CYS A 377 -11.18 6.54 -0.45
CA CYS A 377 -10.84 6.36 0.95
C CYS A 377 -12.00 5.76 1.76
N TYR A 378 -11.65 5.02 2.82
CA TYR A 378 -12.62 4.57 3.81
C TYR A 378 -12.89 5.66 4.84
N ILE A 379 -14.14 5.79 5.24
CA ILE A 379 -14.58 6.71 6.28
C ILE A 379 -15.36 5.92 7.32
N GLY A 380 -14.77 5.83 8.50
CA GLY A 380 -15.43 5.28 9.69
C GLY A 380 -15.81 6.34 10.70
N GLY A 381 -16.22 5.90 11.89
CA GLY A 381 -16.52 6.77 13.03
C GLY A 381 -17.99 6.92 13.32
N THR A 382 -18.43 8.14 13.66
CA THR A 382 -19.80 8.42 14.11
C THR A 382 -20.41 9.55 13.29
N ARG A 383 -21.62 9.33 12.79
CA ARG A 383 -22.41 10.34 12.09
C ARG A 383 -22.92 11.43 13.05
N PRO A 384 -23.34 12.61 12.55
CA PRO A 384 -23.92 13.67 13.38
C PRO A 384 -25.17 13.26 14.15
N ASP A 385 -25.91 12.26 13.67
CA ASP A 385 -27.11 11.69 14.34
C ASP A 385 -26.78 10.65 15.41
N GLY A 386 -25.49 10.34 15.64
CA GLY A 386 -24.98 9.37 16.59
C GLY A 386 -24.89 7.94 16.05
N GLY A 387 -25.30 7.69 14.81
CA GLY A 387 -25.14 6.39 14.15
C GLY A 387 -23.70 6.07 13.78
N ALA A 388 -23.36 4.79 13.64
CA ALA A 388 -22.05 4.37 13.10
C ALA A 388 -21.90 4.82 11.65
N GLN A 389 -20.69 5.28 11.28
CA GLN A 389 -20.33 5.61 9.91
C GLN A 389 -19.40 4.52 9.37
N SER A 390 -19.73 4.00 8.18
CA SER A 390 -18.92 3.06 7.41
C SER A 390 -19.23 3.32 5.93
N GLU A 391 -18.32 4.01 5.24
CA GLU A 391 -18.55 4.49 3.87
C GLU A 391 -17.22 4.51 3.11
N ASN A 392 -17.25 4.41 1.78
CA ASN A 392 -16.15 4.79 0.94
C ASN A 392 -16.45 6.11 0.23
N TRP A 393 -15.54 7.06 0.33
CA TRP A 393 -15.63 8.32 -0.39
C TRP A 393 -14.67 8.34 -1.57
N LEU A 394 -15.14 8.83 -2.71
CA LEU A 394 -14.32 9.17 -3.86
C LEU A 394 -14.12 10.68 -3.88
N LEU A 395 -12.87 11.10 -3.79
CA LEU A 395 -12.45 12.51 -3.82
C LEU A 395 -11.78 12.78 -5.16
N ARG A 396 -12.20 13.82 -5.89
CA ARG A 396 -11.48 14.31 -7.06
C ARG A 396 -10.50 15.39 -6.64
N LEU A 397 -9.24 15.23 -7.02
CA LEU A 397 -8.22 16.23 -6.76
C LEU A 397 -8.10 17.18 -7.96
N SER A 398 -8.07 18.48 -7.67
CA SER A 398 -7.67 19.49 -8.65
C SER A 398 -6.16 19.45 -8.88
N ARG A 399 -5.68 20.14 -9.91
CA ARG A 399 -4.23 20.16 -10.25
C ARG A 399 -3.34 20.70 -9.14
N ASP A 400 -3.89 21.51 -8.25
CA ASP A 400 -3.22 22.03 -7.04
C ASP A 400 -3.43 21.12 -5.83
N GLY A 401 -3.92 19.88 -5.99
CA GLY A 401 -4.09 18.90 -4.94
C GLY A 401 -5.26 19.12 -3.98
N ALA A 402 -6.07 20.16 -4.17
CA ALA A 402 -7.26 20.38 -3.36
C ALA A 402 -8.41 19.44 -3.77
N VAL A 403 -9.27 19.08 -2.81
CA VAL A 403 -10.50 18.35 -3.12
C VAL A 403 -11.47 19.27 -3.85
N SER A 404 -11.73 18.99 -5.11
CA SER A 404 -12.68 19.74 -5.95
C SER A 404 -14.09 19.19 -5.86
N GLU A 405 -14.22 17.88 -5.73
CA GLU A 405 -15.49 17.16 -5.66
C GLU A 405 -15.37 15.95 -4.73
N ARG A 406 -16.49 15.55 -4.13
CA ARG A 406 -16.57 14.40 -3.23
C ARG A 406 -17.90 13.69 -3.41
N TRP A 407 -17.83 12.35 -3.52
CA TRP A 407 -19.00 11.47 -3.57
C TRP A 407 -18.88 10.36 -2.55
N VAL A 408 -20.02 9.90 -2.05
CA VAL A 408 -20.12 8.60 -1.35
C VAL A 408 -20.31 7.54 -2.43
N VAL A 409 -19.42 6.56 -2.46
CA VAL A 409 -19.54 5.43 -3.40
C VAL A 409 -20.62 4.49 -2.86
N PRO A 410 -21.63 4.14 -3.65
CA PRO A 410 -22.79 3.36 -3.18
C PRO A 410 -22.48 1.85 -3.15
N PHE A 411 -21.45 1.43 -2.41
CA PHE A 411 -21.19 0.03 -2.13
C PHE A 411 -22.26 -0.54 -1.21
N ASP A 412 -22.65 -1.78 -1.47
CA ASP A 412 -23.50 -2.55 -0.55
C ASP A 412 -22.74 -2.88 0.74
N HIS A 413 -21.43 -3.16 0.60
CA HIS A 413 -20.50 -3.48 1.70
C HIS A 413 -19.24 -2.60 1.62
N PRO A 414 -19.17 -1.48 2.35
CA PRO A 414 -18.00 -0.60 2.33
C PRO A 414 -16.71 -1.30 2.72
N PHE A 415 -15.64 -1.01 2.01
CA PHE A 415 -14.32 -1.62 2.21
C PHE A 415 -13.50 -0.82 3.21
N SER A 416 -13.18 -1.41 4.36
CA SER A 416 -12.33 -0.77 5.39
C SER A 416 -10.83 -0.93 5.10
N SER A 417 -10.44 -2.01 4.41
CA SER A 417 -9.10 -2.26 3.92
C SER A 417 -9.16 -2.77 2.48
N PHE A 418 -8.36 -2.19 1.59
CA PHE A 418 -8.41 -2.56 0.17
C PHE A 418 -7.12 -2.24 -0.58
N PHE A 419 -6.86 -3.01 -1.63
CA PHE A 419 -5.92 -2.70 -2.71
C PHE A 419 -6.67 -2.05 -3.87
N ALA A 420 -5.95 -1.29 -4.69
CA ALA A 420 -6.43 -0.77 -5.96
C ALA A 420 -5.49 -1.24 -7.09
N ALA A 421 -6.07 -1.62 -8.22
CA ALA A 421 -5.32 -1.80 -9.45
C ALA A 421 -4.91 -0.41 -9.96
N GLY A 422 -3.61 -0.18 -10.10
CA GLY A 422 -3.10 1.13 -10.46
C GLY A 422 -1.73 1.07 -11.16
N PRO A 423 -1.21 2.20 -11.61
CA PRO A 423 0.06 2.23 -12.36
C PRO A 423 1.25 1.68 -11.60
N ARG A 424 1.27 1.77 -10.26
CA ARG A 424 2.38 1.22 -9.45
C ARG A 424 2.58 -0.28 -9.62
N ASN A 425 1.52 -1.02 -9.94
CA ASN A 425 1.61 -2.45 -10.24
C ASN A 425 1.37 -2.75 -11.72
N GLY A 426 1.54 -1.76 -12.59
CA GLY A 426 1.48 -1.92 -14.04
C GLY A 426 0.08 -2.04 -14.63
N SER A 427 -0.97 -1.67 -13.89
CA SER A 427 -2.30 -1.51 -14.46
C SER A 427 -2.35 -0.24 -15.31
N GLU A 428 -2.95 -0.31 -16.49
CA GLU A 428 -3.14 0.85 -17.34
C GLU A 428 -4.12 1.84 -16.70
N PRO A 429 -3.92 3.16 -16.89
CA PRO A 429 -4.91 4.16 -16.49
C PRO A 429 -6.29 3.82 -17.09
N SER A 430 -7.34 3.92 -16.30
CA SER A 430 -8.70 3.50 -16.67
C SER A 430 -9.73 4.45 -16.06
N ASP A 431 -10.88 4.58 -16.71
CA ASP A 431 -12.06 5.22 -16.13
C ASP A 431 -12.77 4.29 -15.11
N VAL A 432 -12.32 3.03 -15.03
CA VAL A 432 -12.80 2.04 -14.06
C VAL A 432 -11.74 1.79 -13.00
N LEU A 433 -12.10 1.98 -11.74
CA LEU A 433 -11.29 1.63 -10.58
C LEU A 433 -11.63 0.22 -10.10
N ASP A 434 -10.67 -0.70 -10.21
CA ASP A 434 -10.79 -2.04 -9.64
C ASP A 434 -10.18 -2.06 -8.24
N ILE A 435 -10.92 -2.61 -7.28
CA ILE A 435 -10.46 -2.79 -5.90
C ILE A 435 -10.64 -4.22 -5.43
N LEU A 436 -9.78 -4.66 -4.54
CA LEU A 436 -9.89 -5.90 -3.77
C LEU A 436 -9.77 -5.54 -2.29
N GLY A 437 -10.74 -5.93 -1.49
CA GLY A 437 -10.70 -5.55 -0.09
C GLY A 437 -11.57 -6.42 0.81
N GLU A 438 -11.58 -6.02 2.08
CA GLU A 438 -12.39 -6.60 3.14
C GLU A 438 -13.41 -5.58 3.63
N SER A 439 -14.64 -6.04 3.83
CA SER A 439 -15.68 -5.25 4.47
C SER A 439 -15.84 -5.67 5.92
N PRO A 440 -15.99 -4.70 6.87
CA PRO A 440 -16.24 -5.03 8.26
C PRO A 440 -17.62 -5.68 8.48
N ASP A 441 -18.51 -5.59 7.49
CA ASP A 441 -19.88 -6.09 7.56
C ASP A 441 -20.05 -7.52 7.02
N LEU A 442 -18.98 -8.09 6.43
CA LEU A 442 -19.00 -9.44 5.87
C LEU A 442 -18.15 -10.40 6.71
N PRO A 443 -18.52 -11.68 6.82
CA PRO A 443 -17.64 -12.71 7.36
C PRO A 443 -16.45 -12.92 6.43
N ASN A 444 -15.31 -13.27 7.01
CA ASN A 444 -14.07 -13.56 6.27
C ASN A 444 -14.19 -14.76 5.32
#